data_c1ff94d526b16d5d267a29855346ae29
#
_entry.id   c1ff94d526b16d5d267a29855346ae29
#
_cell.length_a   1.000
_cell.length_b   1.000
_cell.length_c   1.000
_cell.angle_alpha   90.00
_cell.angle_beta   90.00
_cell.angle_gamma   90.00
#
_symmetry.space_group_name_H-M   'P 1'
#
loop_
_entity.id
_entity.type
_entity.pdbx_description
1 polymer ?
#
loop_
_entity_poly.entity_id
_entity_poly.type
_entity_poly.pdbx_seq_one_letter_code
_entity_poly.pdbx_strand_id
1 'polypeptide(L)'
;QGKRSSYNGVAQMAQGGKYNSHVDKEAPAPEAGTYTLDFSDVANRTSLTTDEQVWEQNGIKLTNNKASSTSNVGDYSAPARFYKSTSLKIEKEGMNKMVFLCNSGKNTGPADLKASVTDANATVTVEGMTVTITFATSVDVFEIATLAGQVRVDLLTVYAE
;
A
#
# COMPACT_ATOMS: atom_id res chain seq x y z
N GLN A 1 3.52 -46.76 25.27
CA GLN A 1 3.98 -45.41 25.66
C GLN A 1 5.43 -45.24 25.24
N GLY A 2 5.70 -44.52 24.16
CA GLY A 2 7.04 -44.22 23.69
C GLY A 2 7.69 -43.12 24.52
N LYS A 3 8.92 -43.34 25.00
CA LYS A 3 9.71 -42.34 25.72
C LYS A 3 10.14 -41.23 24.71
N ARG A 4 9.87 -39.98 25.06
CA ARG A 4 10.43 -38.83 24.36
C ARG A 4 11.86 -38.59 24.82
N SER A 5 12.82 -38.59 23.90
CA SER A 5 14.17 -38.11 24.18
C SER A 5 14.37 -36.81 23.40
N SER A 6 14.91 -35.80 24.06
CA SER A 6 15.32 -34.55 23.41
C SER A 6 16.83 -34.46 23.42
N TYR A 7 17.43 -34.05 22.30
CA TYR A 7 18.83 -33.70 22.18
C TYR A 7 18.90 -32.27 21.63
N ASN A 8 19.56 -31.38 22.34
CA ASN A 8 19.68 -29.94 22.03
C ASN A 8 18.35 -29.18 21.85
N GLY A 9 17.31 -29.52 22.63
CA GLY A 9 16.05 -28.77 22.59
C GLY A 9 15.17 -29.04 21.37
N VAL A 10 15.57 -29.92 20.45
CA VAL A 10 14.77 -30.28 19.27
C VAL A 10 14.13 -31.65 19.53
N ALA A 11 12.82 -31.76 19.39
CA ALA A 11 12.10 -33.03 19.50
C ALA A 11 12.45 -33.92 18.30
N GLN A 12 13.08 -35.09 18.56
CA GLN A 12 13.34 -36.11 17.55
C GLN A 12 12.33 -37.23 17.66
N MET A 13 11.81 -37.71 16.54
CA MET A 13 10.98 -38.92 16.51
C MET A 13 11.88 -40.16 16.47
N ALA A 14 11.54 -41.15 17.27
CA ALA A 14 12.23 -42.45 17.29
C ALA A 14 12.05 -43.15 15.92
N GLN A 15 13.10 -43.86 15.50
CA GLN A 15 13.13 -44.62 14.25
C GLN A 15 11.94 -45.60 14.18
N GLY A 16 11.09 -45.45 13.14
CA GLY A 16 9.89 -46.31 12.93
C GLY A 16 8.56 -45.55 12.84
N GLY A 17 8.54 -44.23 13.00
CA GLY A 17 7.34 -43.42 12.76
C GLY A 17 7.01 -43.31 11.26
N LYS A 18 5.81 -43.73 10.86
CA LYS A 18 5.31 -43.45 9.50
C LYS A 18 5.02 -41.96 9.40
N TYR A 19 5.61 -41.28 8.40
CA TYR A 19 5.20 -39.96 7.98
C TYR A 19 3.78 -40.05 7.43
N ASN A 20 2.81 -39.52 8.16
CA ASN A 20 1.53 -39.18 7.52
C ASN A 20 1.74 -37.92 6.69
N SER A 21 1.28 -37.98 5.46
CA SER A 21 1.37 -36.90 4.47
C SER A 21 1.24 -35.51 5.09
N HIS A 22 2.23 -34.66 4.86
CA HIS A 22 2.12 -33.24 5.13
C HIS A 22 1.04 -32.71 4.20
N VAL A 23 -0.11 -32.38 4.75
CA VAL A 23 -1.09 -31.56 4.01
C VAL A 23 -0.50 -30.16 4.06
N ASP A 24 -0.05 -29.66 2.92
CA ASP A 24 0.27 -28.25 2.79
C ASP A 24 -0.95 -27.46 3.24
N LYS A 25 -0.84 -26.88 4.42
CA LYS A 25 -1.87 -25.96 4.90
C LYS A 25 -1.84 -24.78 3.94
N GLU A 26 -2.85 -24.68 3.10
CA GLU A 26 -3.09 -23.50 2.29
C GLU A 26 -2.82 -22.26 3.14
N ALA A 27 -1.99 -21.35 2.66
CA ALA A 27 -1.69 -20.13 3.39
C ALA A 27 -3.03 -19.50 3.79
N PRO A 28 -3.24 -19.12 5.06
CA PRO A 28 -4.49 -18.51 5.47
C PRO A 28 -4.76 -17.31 4.55
N ALA A 29 -6.00 -17.19 4.07
CA ALA A 29 -6.43 -16.00 3.35
C ALA A 29 -6.04 -14.75 4.16
N PRO A 30 -5.58 -13.65 3.51
CA PRO A 30 -5.22 -12.45 4.23
C PRO A 30 -6.36 -12.02 5.13
N GLU A 31 -6.07 -11.86 6.42
CA GLU A 31 -7.07 -11.40 7.38
C GLU A 31 -7.48 -9.98 7.00
N ALA A 32 -8.80 -9.72 6.97
CA ALA A 32 -9.36 -8.39 6.81
C ALA A 32 -8.67 -7.44 7.78
N GLY A 33 -8.04 -6.39 7.27
CA GLY A 33 -7.20 -5.55 8.08
C GLY A 33 -7.09 -4.11 7.61
N THR A 34 -6.48 -3.33 8.49
CA THR A 34 -6.12 -1.93 8.22
C THR A 34 -4.60 -1.83 8.16
N TYR A 35 -4.10 -1.30 7.06
CA TYR A 35 -2.68 -1.17 6.76
C TYR A 35 -2.35 0.30 6.54
N THR A 36 -1.17 0.73 6.95
CA THR A 36 -0.72 2.12 6.79
C THR A 36 0.60 2.21 6.05
N LEU A 37 0.76 3.28 5.28
CA LEU A 37 2.00 3.71 4.67
C LEU A 37 2.27 5.15 5.11
N ASP A 38 3.25 5.31 5.98
CA ASP A 38 3.67 6.60 6.54
C ASP A 38 4.77 7.22 5.68
N PHE A 39 4.48 8.36 5.08
CA PHE A 39 5.42 9.09 4.24
C PHE A 39 6.40 9.97 5.02
N SER A 40 6.21 10.13 6.33
CA SER A 40 7.17 10.86 7.17
C SER A 40 8.44 10.05 7.45
N ASP A 41 8.34 8.73 7.43
CA ASP A 41 9.48 7.84 7.54
C ASP A 41 10.08 7.54 6.17
N VAL A 42 11.21 8.17 5.88
CA VAL A 42 11.92 8.00 4.61
C VAL A 42 12.44 6.58 4.39
N ALA A 43 12.55 5.76 5.44
CA ALA A 43 12.92 4.35 5.31
C ALA A 43 11.87 3.53 4.54
N ASN A 44 10.61 3.99 4.51
CA ASN A 44 9.55 3.38 3.71
C ASN A 44 9.69 3.67 2.20
N ARG A 45 10.58 4.60 1.79
CA ARG A 45 10.86 4.85 0.38
C ARG A 45 11.98 3.94 -0.10
N THR A 46 11.62 2.88 -0.80
CA THR A 46 12.54 1.82 -1.25
C THR A 46 13.28 2.15 -2.54
N SER A 47 12.78 3.11 -3.33
CA SER A 47 13.43 3.59 -4.56
C SER A 47 13.14 5.07 -4.81
N LEU A 48 14.13 5.78 -5.35
CA LEU A 48 14.00 7.15 -5.84
C LEU A 48 14.93 7.37 -7.02
N THR A 49 14.35 7.81 -8.14
CA THR A 49 15.02 8.28 -9.33
C THR A 49 14.42 9.61 -9.77
N THR A 50 14.90 10.21 -10.86
CA THR A 50 14.28 11.41 -11.45
C THR A 50 12.88 11.16 -12.00
N ASP A 51 12.57 9.91 -12.35
CA ASP A 51 11.36 9.54 -13.06
C ASP A 51 10.37 8.72 -12.20
N GLU A 52 10.84 8.16 -11.08
CA GLU A 52 10.03 7.29 -10.24
C GLU A 52 10.45 7.32 -8.78
N GLN A 53 9.48 7.21 -7.88
CA GLN A 53 9.69 6.85 -6.48
C GLN A 53 8.75 5.73 -6.07
N VAL A 54 9.25 4.84 -5.21
CA VAL A 54 8.50 3.71 -4.67
C VAL A 54 8.51 3.78 -3.15
N TRP A 55 7.34 3.61 -2.56
CA TRP A 55 7.13 3.56 -1.12
C TRP A 55 6.50 2.22 -0.75
N GLU A 56 7.03 1.57 0.29
CA GLU A 56 6.56 0.25 0.72
C GLU A 56 6.49 0.17 2.24
N GLN A 57 5.32 -0.21 2.77
CA GLN A 57 5.13 -0.50 4.20
C GLN A 57 3.90 -1.38 4.39
N ASN A 58 3.96 -2.34 5.31
CA ASN A 58 2.83 -3.20 5.69
C ASN A 58 2.16 -3.92 4.49
N GLY A 59 2.95 -4.27 3.47
CA GLY A 59 2.45 -4.90 2.25
C GLY A 59 1.69 -3.95 1.30
N ILE A 60 1.67 -2.64 1.59
CA ILE A 60 1.26 -1.61 0.65
C ILE A 60 2.49 -1.22 -0.17
N LYS A 61 2.33 -1.12 -1.49
CA LYS A 61 3.31 -0.52 -2.38
C LYS A 61 2.66 0.63 -3.13
N LEU A 62 3.26 1.82 -3.04
CA LEU A 62 2.87 2.98 -3.83
C LEU A 62 4.03 3.37 -4.75
N THR A 63 3.75 3.39 -6.04
CA THR A 63 4.67 3.89 -7.06
C THR A 63 4.15 5.21 -7.61
N ASN A 64 4.96 6.27 -7.53
CA ASN A 64 4.73 7.53 -8.22
C ASN A 64 5.70 7.62 -9.39
N ASN A 65 5.17 7.67 -10.61
CA ASN A 65 5.96 7.79 -11.83
C ASN A 65 5.76 9.18 -12.45
N LYS A 66 6.82 9.74 -13.02
CA LYS A 66 6.84 11.06 -13.66
C LYS A 66 5.78 11.20 -14.76
N ALA A 67 5.54 10.12 -15.51
CA ALA A 67 4.57 10.10 -16.62
C ALA A 67 4.74 11.32 -17.56
N SER A 68 3.73 12.17 -17.68
CA SER A 68 3.77 13.38 -18.53
C SER A 68 4.13 14.67 -17.75
N SER A 69 4.56 14.56 -16.49
CA SER A 69 4.97 15.71 -15.69
C SER A 69 6.24 16.37 -16.27
N THR A 70 6.26 17.69 -16.31
CA THR A 70 7.46 18.46 -16.67
C THR A 70 8.48 18.51 -15.53
N SER A 71 8.06 18.22 -14.31
CA SER A 71 8.92 18.16 -13.14
C SER A 71 9.42 16.74 -12.90
N ASN A 72 10.67 16.60 -12.45
CA ASN A 72 11.15 15.33 -11.94
C ASN A 72 10.38 14.93 -10.68
N VAL A 73 10.35 13.64 -10.38
CA VAL A 73 9.81 13.15 -9.12
C VAL A 73 10.55 13.79 -7.95
N GLY A 74 9.79 14.31 -6.99
CA GLY A 74 10.35 15.09 -5.88
C GLY A 74 10.95 14.21 -4.78
N ASP A 75 12.07 14.63 -4.23
CA ASP A 75 12.70 14.03 -3.05
C ASP A 75 12.13 14.65 -1.76
N TYR A 76 10.85 14.40 -1.50
CA TYR A 76 10.17 14.90 -0.30
C TYR A 76 9.53 13.72 0.46
N SER A 77 9.65 13.74 1.79
CA SER A 77 9.02 12.74 2.67
C SER A 77 8.22 13.51 3.69
N ALA A 78 8.04 14.21 4.38
CA ALA A 78 7.19 14.84 5.40
C ALA A 78 6.65 16.22 4.97
N PRO A 79 5.72 16.29 4.07
CA PRO A 79 4.93 15.27 3.35
C PRO A 79 5.60 14.77 2.06
N ALA A 80 5.21 13.58 1.60
CA ALA A 80 5.49 13.18 0.22
C ALA A 80 4.78 14.14 -0.76
N ARG A 81 5.43 14.44 -1.88
CA ARG A 81 4.88 15.34 -2.91
C ARG A 81 4.76 14.61 -4.24
N PHE A 82 3.54 14.52 -4.72
CA PHE A 82 3.21 13.99 -6.03
C PHE A 82 2.80 15.15 -6.94
N TYR A 83 3.54 15.38 -8.00
CA TYR A 83 3.35 16.53 -8.86
C TYR A 83 2.20 16.34 -9.85
N LYS A 84 1.71 17.46 -10.38
CA LYS A 84 0.73 17.45 -11.48
C LYS A 84 1.27 16.63 -12.65
N SER A 85 0.39 15.89 -13.30
CA SER A 85 0.67 15.03 -14.45
C SER A 85 1.62 13.84 -14.17
N THR A 86 1.91 13.52 -12.90
CA THR A 86 2.47 12.23 -12.53
C THR A 86 1.36 11.18 -12.43
N SER A 87 1.72 9.90 -12.48
CA SER A 87 0.81 8.80 -12.18
C SER A 87 1.08 8.21 -10.81
N LEU A 88 0.04 7.65 -10.19
CA LEU A 88 0.15 6.87 -8.96
C LEU A 88 -0.37 5.46 -9.19
N LYS A 89 0.36 4.46 -8.74
CA LYS A 89 -0.08 3.07 -8.68
C LYS A 89 0.01 2.59 -7.23
N ILE A 90 -1.07 2.07 -6.69
CA ILE A 90 -1.16 1.50 -5.36
C ILE A 90 -1.47 0.01 -5.49
N GLU A 91 -0.67 -0.81 -4.83
CA GLU A 91 -0.74 -2.26 -4.86
C GLU A 91 -0.91 -2.79 -3.43
N LYS A 92 -1.97 -3.55 -3.20
CA LYS A 92 -2.27 -4.30 -1.98
C LYS A 92 -3.42 -5.26 -2.30
N GLU A 93 -3.27 -6.52 -1.97
CA GLU A 93 -4.32 -7.52 -2.20
C GLU A 93 -5.59 -7.18 -1.43
N GLY A 94 -6.75 -7.33 -2.09
CA GLY A 94 -8.08 -7.21 -1.50
C GLY A 94 -8.49 -5.81 -1.06
N MET A 95 -7.95 -4.72 -1.63
CA MET A 95 -8.31 -3.35 -1.25
C MET A 95 -9.80 -3.07 -1.49
N ASN A 96 -10.53 -2.71 -0.45
CA ASN A 96 -11.92 -2.25 -0.54
C ASN A 96 -12.06 -0.74 -0.25
N LYS A 97 -11.08 -0.14 0.43
CA LYS A 97 -11.08 1.30 0.74
C LYS A 97 -9.66 1.81 0.95
N MET A 98 -9.41 3.04 0.53
CA MET A 98 -8.20 3.79 0.81
C MET A 98 -8.54 5.16 1.40
N VAL A 99 -7.70 5.65 2.31
CA VAL A 99 -7.82 6.96 2.93
C VAL A 99 -6.48 7.68 2.84
N PHE A 100 -6.44 8.79 2.12
CA PHE A 100 -5.28 9.67 2.05
C PHE A 100 -5.46 10.82 3.04
N LEU A 101 -4.53 10.97 3.97
CA LEU A 101 -4.39 12.18 4.77
C LEU A 101 -3.48 13.15 4.03
N CYS A 102 -4.08 14.15 3.39
CA CYS A 102 -3.36 15.18 2.66
C CYS A 102 -2.80 16.23 3.62
N ASN A 103 -1.65 16.80 3.28
CA ASN A 103 -1.01 17.84 4.07
C ASN A 103 -1.58 19.22 3.74
N SER A 104 -1.87 20.01 4.79
CA SER A 104 -2.46 21.36 4.67
C SER A 104 -1.55 22.39 3.96
N GLY A 105 -0.28 22.09 3.78
CA GLY A 105 0.64 22.91 2.99
C GLY A 105 0.28 22.98 1.50
N LYS A 106 -0.74 22.21 1.05
CA LYS A 106 -1.34 22.29 -0.30
C LYS A 106 -2.86 22.09 -0.20
N ASN A 107 -3.58 23.16 0.09
CA ASN A 107 -5.03 23.15 0.34
C ASN A 107 -5.86 22.59 -0.84
N THR A 108 -5.39 22.69 -2.08
CA THR A 108 -6.09 22.14 -3.25
C THR A 108 -5.84 20.64 -3.43
N GLY A 109 -4.88 20.04 -2.71
CA GLY A 109 -4.48 18.66 -2.86
C GLY A 109 -5.64 17.65 -2.81
N PRO A 110 -6.55 17.73 -1.82
CA PRO A 110 -7.70 16.82 -1.75
C PRO A 110 -8.62 16.91 -2.96
N ALA A 111 -8.90 18.13 -3.45
CA ALA A 111 -9.74 18.34 -4.64
C ALA A 111 -9.02 17.85 -5.90
N ASP A 112 -7.72 18.12 -6.03
CA ASP A 112 -6.89 17.65 -7.14
C ASP A 112 -6.82 16.12 -7.17
N LEU A 113 -6.68 15.46 -6.00
CA LEU A 113 -6.70 14.00 -5.91
C LEU A 113 -8.05 13.43 -6.31
N LYS A 114 -9.16 13.99 -5.78
CA LYS A 114 -10.52 13.59 -6.18
C LYS A 114 -10.72 13.72 -7.69
N ALA A 115 -10.31 14.83 -8.30
CA ALA A 115 -10.46 15.07 -9.74
C ALA A 115 -9.61 14.12 -10.60
N SER A 116 -8.61 13.48 -10.00
CA SER A 116 -7.72 12.54 -10.68
C SER A 116 -8.27 11.11 -10.77
N VAL A 117 -9.25 10.78 -9.93
CA VAL A 117 -9.85 9.43 -9.89
C VAL A 117 -10.94 9.34 -10.93
N THR A 118 -10.73 8.49 -11.94
CA THR A 118 -11.67 8.28 -13.06
C THR A 118 -12.21 6.86 -13.13
N ASP A 119 -11.80 5.99 -12.20
CA ASP A 119 -12.23 4.60 -12.15
C ASP A 119 -13.72 4.52 -11.76
N ALA A 120 -14.53 3.88 -12.59
CA ALA A 120 -15.98 3.70 -12.37
C ALA A 120 -16.29 2.79 -11.17
N ASN A 121 -15.34 1.93 -10.74
CA ASN A 121 -15.47 1.10 -9.55
C ASN A 121 -15.22 1.88 -8.25
N ALA A 122 -14.69 3.12 -8.34
CA ALA A 122 -14.29 3.94 -7.21
C ALA A 122 -15.28 5.07 -6.92
N THR A 123 -15.63 5.25 -5.65
CA THR A 123 -16.35 6.42 -5.14
C THR A 123 -15.40 7.25 -4.28
N VAL A 124 -15.34 8.57 -4.51
CA VAL A 124 -14.41 9.47 -3.80
C VAL A 124 -15.16 10.50 -2.99
N THR A 125 -14.89 10.54 -1.69
CA THR A 125 -15.36 11.60 -0.77
C THR A 125 -14.18 12.40 -0.24
N VAL A 126 -14.42 13.68 0.06
CA VAL A 126 -13.43 14.61 0.62
C VAL A 126 -14.01 15.27 1.85
N GLU A 127 -13.31 15.16 2.97
CA GLU A 127 -13.65 15.81 4.24
C GLU A 127 -12.39 16.53 4.78
N GLY A 128 -12.37 17.86 4.64
CA GLY A 128 -11.18 18.65 4.98
C GLY A 128 -9.95 18.21 4.17
N MET A 129 -8.93 17.73 4.86
CA MET A 129 -7.70 17.23 4.24
C MET A 129 -7.71 15.72 3.99
N THR A 130 -8.80 15.04 4.28
CA THR A 130 -8.94 13.59 4.11
C THR A 130 -9.68 13.28 2.82
N VAL A 131 -9.09 12.41 2.01
CA VAL A 131 -9.70 11.85 0.78
C VAL A 131 -9.92 10.37 0.99
N THR A 132 -11.17 9.93 0.92
CA THR A 132 -11.55 8.52 1.00
C THR A 132 -11.96 8.02 -0.37
N ILE A 133 -11.36 6.92 -0.81
CA ILE A 133 -11.69 6.20 -2.03
C ILE A 133 -12.23 4.84 -1.62
N THR A 134 -13.46 4.54 -1.99
CA THR A 134 -14.13 3.26 -1.68
C THR A 134 -14.43 2.54 -2.99
N PHE A 135 -14.12 1.26 -3.04
CA PHE A 135 -14.35 0.42 -4.21
C PHE A 135 -15.67 -0.35 -4.07
N ALA A 136 -16.45 -0.43 -5.13
CA ALA A 136 -17.68 -1.24 -5.17
C ALA A 136 -17.37 -2.74 -5.15
N THR A 137 -16.22 -3.13 -5.73
CA THR A 137 -15.62 -4.47 -5.62
C THR A 137 -14.15 -4.30 -5.28
N SER A 138 -13.61 -5.17 -4.41
CA SER A 138 -12.21 -5.10 -4.00
C SER A 138 -11.26 -5.22 -5.20
N VAL A 139 -10.11 -4.57 -5.09
CA VAL A 139 -9.05 -4.54 -6.11
C VAL A 139 -7.69 -4.82 -5.49
N ASP A 140 -6.80 -5.43 -6.24
CA ASP A 140 -5.41 -5.65 -5.80
C ASP A 140 -4.48 -4.52 -6.25
N VAL A 141 -4.90 -3.79 -7.27
CA VAL A 141 -4.17 -2.67 -7.88
C VAL A 141 -5.14 -1.54 -8.18
N PHE A 142 -4.76 -0.34 -7.80
CA PHE A 142 -5.48 0.89 -8.17
C PHE A 142 -4.51 1.87 -8.81
N GLU A 143 -4.93 2.48 -9.93
CA GLU A 143 -4.10 3.41 -10.69
C GLU A 143 -4.81 4.75 -10.89
N ILE A 144 -4.07 5.82 -10.65
CA ILE A 144 -4.38 7.17 -11.09
C ILE A 144 -3.42 7.50 -12.22
N ALA A 145 -3.90 7.44 -13.45
CA ALA A 145 -3.07 7.61 -14.64
C ALA A 145 -2.45 9.01 -14.73
N THR A 146 -3.16 10.04 -14.23
CA THR A 146 -2.70 11.43 -14.30
C THR A 146 -3.25 12.23 -13.13
N LEU A 147 -2.38 12.81 -12.31
CA LEU A 147 -2.78 13.76 -11.27
C LEU A 147 -3.19 15.09 -11.85
N ALA A 148 -4.37 15.60 -11.48
CA ALA A 148 -4.91 16.90 -11.94
C ALA A 148 -4.11 18.09 -11.38
N GLY A 149 -3.51 17.92 -10.20
CA GLY A 149 -2.68 18.93 -9.54
C GLY A 149 -1.65 18.30 -8.61
N GLN A 150 -0.87 19.15 -7.91
CA GLN A 150 0.07 18.67 -6.91
C GLN A 150 -0.70 18.17 -5.67
N VAL A 151 -0.40 16.96 -5.23
CA VAL A 151 -0.90 16.39 -3.98
C VAL A 151 0.25 16.21 -2.99
N ARG A 152 0.03 16.58 -1.73
CA ARG A 152 0.96 16.34 -0.63
C ARG A 152 0.28 15.42 0.36
N VAL A 153 0.93 14.32 0.72
CA VAL A 153 0.35 13.25 1.54
C VAL A 153 1.25 12.97 2.74
N ASP A 154 0.65 12.92 3.92
CA ASP A 154 1.32 12.53 5.16
C ASP A 154 1.19 11.02 5.40
N LEU A 155 0.00 10.45 5.13
CA LEU A 155 -0.33 9.07 5.43
C LEU A 155 -1.30 8.49 4.38
N LEU A 156 -1.09 7.25 4.00
CA LEU A 156 -2.07 6.42 3.29
C LEU A 156 -2.50 5.27 4.20
N THR A 157 -3.80 5.13 4.41
CA THR A 157 -4.41 3.98 5.07
C THR A 157 -5.17 3.15 4.05
N VAL A 158 -4.92 1.85 4.02
CA VAL A 158 -5.60 0.89 3.14
C VAL A 158 -6.36 -0.10 3.99
N TYR A 159 -7.60 -0.36 3.61
CA TYR A 159 -8.45 -1.40 4.16
C TYR A 159 -8.55 -2.51 3.12
N ALA A 160 -8.26 -3.75 3.52
CA ALA A 160 -8.25 -4.91 2.64
C ALA A 160 -8.93 -6.10 3.33
N GLU A 161 -9.53 -6.99 2.55
CA GLU A 161 -10.19 -8.23 3.00
C GLU A 161 -9.26 -9.44 2.84
#